data_7ad2d705675d15e95c9f0da1f2627205
#
_entry.id   7ad2d705675d15e95c9f0da1f2627205
#
_cell.length_a   1.000
_cell.length_b   1.000
_cell.length_c   1.000
_cell.angle_alpha   90.00
_cell.angle_beta   90.00
_cell.angle_gamma   90.00
#
_symmetry.space_group_name_H-M   'P 1'
#
loop_
_entity.id
_entity.type
_entity.pdbx_description
1 polymer ?
#
loop_
_entity_poly.entity_id
_entity_poly.type
_entity_poly.pdbx_seq_one_letter_code
_entity_poly.pdbx_strand_id
1 'polypeptide(L)'
;WFKSTEFGDDKDRVLIKSDGSYTYLTPDIAYHLNKLDRGYEYLVDLLGADHHGYINRMKAAIQALGYNADQLNIDIIQMVRMMNNGEPVKMSKRTGNAVTIKDLIEEIGVDATRYFFVSKAANTPFDFDIGLAKSKSNENPVYYAQYAHARMCSIKAQAAKANIDYSDKYDLLVNPKEIELVKHINEFRNVIIDSAINRTPHKITNYVQRLAQLCNR
;
A
#
# COMPACT_ATOMS: atom_id res chain seq x y z
N TRP A 1 -9.26 -21.18 29.03
CA TRP A 1 -8.67 -19.87 29.09
C TRP A 1 -7.21 -19.94 28.64
N PHE A 2 -6.76 -18.88 28.02
CA PHE A 2 -5.37 -18.62 27.64
C PHE A 2 -4.83 -17.47 28.51
N LYS A 3 -3.77 -17.74 29.28
CA LYS A 3 -3.12 -16.73 30.13
C LYS A 3 -2.22 -15.82 29.27
N SER A 4 -2.83 -15.06 28.38
CA SER A 4 -2.11 -14.22 27.43
C SER A 4 -1.39 -13.05 28.09
N THR A 5 -1.75 -12.70 29.33
CA THR A 5 -1.04 -11.70 30.13
C THR A 5 0.40 -12.10 30.45
N GLU A 6 0.69 -13.41 30.56
CA GLU A 6 2.06 -13.92 30.76
C GLU A 6 2.96 -13.65 29.54
N PHE A 7 2.37 -13.32 28.38
CA PHE A 7 3.05 -13.08 27.10
C PHE A 7 2.84 -11.63 26.57
N GLY A 8 2.38 -10.70 27.42
CA GLY A 8 2.31 -9.27 27.10
C GLY A 8 0.98 -8.78 26.50
N ASP A 9 -0.10 -9.57 26.59
CA ASP A 9 -1.46 -9.10 26.31
C ASP A 9 -2.02 -8.31 27.51
N ASP A 10 -3.07 -7.51 27.30
CA ASP A 10 -3.69 -6.66 28.32
C ASP A 10 -4.57 -7.46 29.32
N LYS A 11 -5.07 -8.64 28.94
CA LYS A 11 -5.89 -9.54 29.76
C LYS A 11 -5.90 -10.96 29.23
N ASP A 12 -6.22 -11.92 30.08
CA ASP A 12 -6.39 -13.32 29.71
C ASP A 12 -7.60 -13.52 28.77
N ARG A 13 -7.47 -14.48 27.85
CA ARG A 13 -8.45 -14.70 26.78
C ARG A 13 -9.19 -16.02 26.93
N VAL A 14 -10.50 -15.97 26.67
CA VAL A 14 -11.34 -17.15 26.55
C VAL A 14 -11.10 -17.81 25.20
N LEU A 15 -10.72 -19.08 25.19
CA LEU A 15 -10.63 -19.90 23.98
C LEU A 15 -11.88 -20.74 23.76
N ILE A 16 -12.46 -21.27 24.84
CA ILE A 16 -13.69 -22.07 24.81
C ILE A 16 -14.71 -21.38 25.68
N LYS A 17 -15.88 -21.10 25.14
CA LYS A 17 -17.01 -20.49 25.85
C LYS A 17 -17.67 -21.48 26.81
N SER A 18 -18.59 -21.00 27.63
CA SER A 18 -19.33 -21.83 28.59
C SER A 18 -20.22 -22.88 27.92
N ASP A 19 -20.64 -22.67 26.68
CA ASP A 19 -21.44 -23.59 25.89
C ASP A 19 -20.59 -24.64 25.14
N GLY A 20 -19.24 -24.65 25.36
CA GLY A 20 -18.30 -25.55 24.71
C GLY A 20 -17.85 -25.11 23.30
N SER A 21 -18.40 -24.03 22.76
CA SER A 21 -17.98 -23.52 21.45
C SER A 21 -16.66 -22.73 21.54
N TYR A 22 -15.89 -22.75 20.46
CA TYR A 22 -14.66 -21.97 20.36
C TYR A 22 -14.97 -20.49 20.13
N THR A 23 -14.12 -19.62 20.70
CA THR A 23 -14.07 -18.20 20.31
C THR A 23 -13.36 -18.07 18.97
N TYR A 24 -13.51 -16.94 18.28
CA TYR A 24 -12.78 -16.66 17.02
C TYR A 24 -11.25 -16.70 17.19
N LEU A 25 -10.75 -16.41 18.37
CA LEU A 25 -9.32 -16.43 18.65
C LEU A 25 -8.72 -17.84 18.52
N THR A 26 -9.46 -18.88 18.89
CA THR A 26 -8.98 -20.26 18.87
C THR A 26 -8.62 -20.76 17.45
N PRO A 27 -9.50 -20.66 16.45
CA PRO A 27 -9.15 -21.05 15.09
C PRO A 27 -8.06 -20.15 14.49
N ASP A 28 -7.98 -18.87 14.86
CA ASP A 28 -6.92 -17.99 14.38
C ASP A 28 -5.54 -18.42 14.91
N ILE A 29 -5.44 -18.78 16.20
CA ILE A 29 -4.21 -19.33 16.78
C ILE A 29 -3.81 -20.63 16.05
N ALA A 30 -4.77 -21.53 15.84
CA ALA A 30 -4.51 -22.80 15.15
C ALA A 30 -4.05 -22.58 13.71
N TYR A 31 -4.60 -21.58 13.02
CA TYR A 31 -4.20 -21.24 11.65
C TYR A 31 -2.79 -20.65 11.60
N HIS A 32 -2.42 -19.81 12.55
CA HIS A 32 -1.04 -19.30 12.64
C HIS A 32 -0.04 -20.41 12.93
N LEU A 33 -0.37 -21.33 13.85
CA LEU A 33 0.45 -22.52 14.07
C LEU A 33 0.63 -23.31 12.79
N ASN A 34 -0.44 -23.57 12.04
CA ASN A 34 -0.35 -24.26 10.75
C ASN A 34 0.57 -23.56 9.75
N LYS A 35 0.54 -22.22 9.69
CA LYS A 35 1.48 -21.45 8.84
C LYS A 35 2.94 -21.70 9.26
N LEU A 36 3.21 -21.63 10.56
CA LEU A 36 4.56 -21.84 11.13
C LEU A 36 5.04 -23.28 10.90
N ASP A 37 4.16 -24.28 11.11
CA ASP A 37 4.46 -25.71 10.86
C ASP A 37 4.75 -25.99 9.38
N ARG A 38 4.19 -25.21 8.47
CA ARG A 38 4.49 -25.24 7.03
C ARG A 38 5.83 -24.60 6.68
N GLY A 39 6.56 -24.07 7.66
CA GLY A 39 7.90 -23.48 7.48
C GLY A 39 7.91 -22.02 7.05
N TYR A 40 6.80 -21.28 7.19
CA TYR A 40 6.85 -19.84 6.97
C TYR A 40 7.52 -19.15 8.16
N GLU A 41 8.62 -18.47 7.90
CA GLU A 41 9.40 -17.77 8.91
C GLU A 41 8.90 -16.32 9.13
N TYR A 42 8.14 -15.79 8.21
CA TYR A 42 7.65 -14.40 8.22
C TYR A 42 6.17 -14.36 7.83
N LEU A 43 5.35 -14.02 8.80
CA LEU A 43 3.90 -13.92 8.63
C LEU A 43 3.50 -12.43 8.60
N VAL A 44 2.56 -12.09 7.74
CA VAL A 44 1.97 -10.74 7.66
C VAL A 44 0.46 -10.85 7.67
N ASP A 45 -0.17 -10.27 8.68
CA ASP A 45 -1.61 -10.11 8.74
C ASP A 45 -1.99 -8.68 8.39
N LEU A 46 -2.99 -8.51 7.51
CA LEU A 46 -3.56 -7.22 7.14
C LEU A 46 -4.94 -7.11 7.79
N LEU A 47 -5.07 -6.27 8.81
CA LEU A 47 -6.30 -6.16 9.59
C LEU A 47 -6.90 -4.75 9.49
N GLY A 48 -8.22 -4.66 9.55
CA GLY A 48 -8.94 -3.39 9.64
C GLY A 48 -8.65 -2.64 10.95
N ALA A 49 -8.89 -1.33 10.96
CA ALA A 49 -8.58 -0.45 12.09
C ALA A 49 -9.28 -0.83 13.41
N ASP A 50 -10.43 -1.50 13.33
CA ASP A 50 -11.16 -2.04 14.47
C ASP A 50 -10.47 -3.22 15.17
N HIS A 51 -9.45 -3.81 14.53
CA HIS A 51 -8.66 -4.92 15.07
C HIS A 51 -7.35 -4.51 15.74
N HIS A 52 -7.12 -3.23 16.02
CA HIS A 52 -5.86 -2.76 16.63
C HIS A 52 -5.51 -3.50 17.93
N GLY A 53 -6.49 -3.78 18.80
CA GLY A 53 -6.31 -4.56 20.03
C GLY A 53 -5.98 -6.04 19.80
N TYR A 54 -6.02 -6.52 18.55
CA TYR A 54 -5.69 -7.90 18.21
C TYR A 54 -4.19 -8.15 18.11
N ILE A 55 -3.38 -7.11 17.93
CA ILE A 55 -1.93 -7.21 17.71
C ILE A 55 -1.24 -7.92 18.88
N ASN A 56 -1.36 -7.38 20.09
CA ASN A 56 -0.70 -7.95 21.26
C ASN A 56 -1.23 -9.36 21.58
N ARG A 57 -2.53 -9.57 21.40
CA ARG A 57 -3.18 -10.86 21.61
C ARG A 57 -2.62 -11.97 20.72
N MET A 58 -2.46 -11.71 19.42
CA MET A 58 -1.89 -12.71 18.50
C MET A 58 -0.39 -12.89 18.70
N LYS A 59 0.35 -11.83 18.99
CA LYS A 59 1.77 -11.94 19.34
C LYS A 59 1.98 -12.77 20.60
N ALA A 60 1.14 -12.58 21.63
CA ALA A 60 1.14 -13.41 22.84
C ALA A 60 0.87 -14.89 22.51
N ALA A 61 -0.06 -15.16 21.60
CA ALA A 61 -0.38 -16.53 21.19
C ALA A 61 0.80 -17.21 20.47
N ILE A 62 1.47 -16.49 19.57
CA ILE A 62 2.68 -16.97 18.88
C ILE A 62 3.78 -17.34 19.88
N GLN A 63 4.01 -16.50 20.88
CA GLN A 63 4.99 -16.78 21.97
C GLN A 63 4.59 -17.99 22.81
N ALA A 64 3.31 -18.11 23.15
CA ALA A 64 2.81 -19.25 23.92
C ALA A 64 2.94 -20.58 23.17
N LEU A 65 2.94 -20.55 21.84
CA LEU A 65 3.20 -21.71 20.96
C LEU A 65 4.71 -22.03 20.84
N GLY A 66 5.59 -21.23 21.48
CA GLY A 66 7.04 -21.46 21.47
C GLY A 66 7.79 -20.80 20.29
N TYR A 67 7.13 -19.93 19.53
CA TYR A 67 7.72 -19.21 18.40
C TYR A 67 8.08 -17.75 18.78
N ASN A 68 8.92 -17.09 17.98
CA ASN A 68 9.23 -15.68 18.17
C ASN A 68 8.07 -14.80 17.69
N ALA A 69 7.61 -13.88 18.55
CA ALA A 69 6.56 -12.93 18.22
C ALA A 69 6.87 -12.05 16.98
N ASP A 70 8.17 -11.82 16.71
CA ASP A 70 8.62 -11.01 15.56
C ASP A 70 8.43 -11.71 14.21
N GLN A 71 8.14 -13.02 14.21
CA GLN A 71 7.74 -13.74 13.01
C GLN A 71 6.35 -13.30 12.51
N LEU A 72 5.51 -12.72 13.39
CA LEU A 72 4.21 -12.18 13.04
C LEU A 72 4.25 -10.64 13.00
N ASN A 73 4.02 -10.10 11.82
CA ASN A 73 3.80 -8.69 11.55
C ASN A 73 2.33 -8.43 11.29
N ILE A 74 1.76 -7.41 11.92
CA ILE A 74 0.35 -7.05 11.75
C ILE A 74 0.28 -5.60 11.29
N ASP A 75 -0.19 -5.40 10.06
CA ASP A 75 -0.38 -4.09 9.48
C ASP A 75 -1.86 -3.69 9.57
N ILE A 76 -2.12 -2.55 10.18
CA ILE A 76 -3.48 -2.02 10.33
C ILE A 76 -3.85 -1.18 9.11
N ILE A 77 -4.91 -1.59 8.42
CA ILE A 77 -5.45 -0.89 7.24
C ILE A 77 -6.58 0.03 7.69
N GLN A 78 -6.44 1.32 7.39
CA GLN A 78 -7.45 2.32 7.71
C GLN A 78 -8.61 2.33 6.71
N MET A 79 -9.71 2.93 7.13
CA MET A 79 -10.90 3.07 6.30
C MET A 79 -10.66 3.97 5.10
N VAL A 80 -11.18 3.54 3.96
CA VAL A 80 -11.25 4.33 2.72
C VAL A 80 -12.68 4.80 2.53
N ARG A 81 -12.89 6.12 2.43
CA ARG A 81 -14.19 6.70 2.09
C ARG A 81 -14.28 6.90 0.58
N MET A 82 -15.37 6.44 0.01
CA MET A 82 -15.62 6.65 -1.41
C MET A 82 -16.26 8.02 -1.62
N MET A 83 -15.66 8.82 -2.50
CA MET A 83 -16.11 10.17 -2.88
C MET A 83 -16.35 10.22 -4.38
N ASN A 84 -17.16 11.16 -4.80
CA ASN A 84 -17.34 11.50 -6.22
C ASN A 84 -17.46 13.02 -6.36
N ASN A 85 -16.46 13.65 -6.96
CA ASN A 85 -16.33 15.11 -7.09
C ASN A 85 -16.49 15.85 -5.75
N GLY A 86 -15.83 15.34 -4.70
CA GLY A 86 -15.85 15.94 -3.37
C GLY A 86 -17.06 15.56 -2.50
N GLU A 87 -18.07 14.87 -3.04
CA GLU A 87 -19.24 14.45 -2.28
C GLU A 87 -19.15 12.97 -1.87
N PRO A 88 -19.51 12.61 -0.63
CA PRO A 88 -19.50 11.22 -0.19
C PRO A 88 -20.46 10.33 -0.99
N VAL A 89 -19.96 9.20 -1.49
CA VAL A 89 -20.80 8.17 -2.10
C VAL A 89 -21.48 7.38 -0.99
N LYS A 90 -22.80 7.45 -0.89
CA LYS A 90 -23.58 6.69 0.10
C LYS A 90 -23.52 5.21 -0.22
N MET A 91 -22.73 4.47 0.55
CA MET A 91 -22.69 3.01 0.48
C MET A 91 -23.69 2.43 1.47
N SER A 92 -24.67 1.69 1.00
CA SER A 92 -25.65 1.00 1.86
C SER A 92 -25.62 -0.50 1.57
N LYS A 93 -25.16 -1.27 2.55
CA LYS A 93 -25.24 -2.75 2.50
C LYS A 93 -26.67 -3.27 2.36
N ARG A 94 -27.68 -2.48 2.80
CA ARG A 94 -29.11 -2.87 2.75
C ARG A 94 -29.76 -2.66 1.38
N THR A 95 -29.21 -1.78 0.55
CA THR A 95 -29.76 -1.43 -0.78
C THR A 95 -28.98 -2.02 -1.94
N GLY A 96 -27.96 -2.84 -1.70
CA GLY A 96 -27.11 -3.41 -2.74
C GLY A 96 -26.16 -2.42 -3.42
N ASN A 97 -26.05 -1.18 -2.93
CA ASN A 97 -25.26 -0.10 -3.53
C ASN A 97 -23.83 -0.02 -2.95
N ALA A 98 -23.22 -1.14 -2.60
CA ALA A 98 -21.80 -1.17 -2.23
C ALA A 98 -20.96 -1.17 -3.50
N VAL A 99 -20.08 -0.17 -3.66
CA VAL A 99 -19.10 -0.14 -4.76
C VAL A 99 -18.09 -1.28 -4.54
N THR A 100 -18.00 -2.20 -5.48
CA THR A 100 -17.02 -3.28 -5.43
C THR A 100 -15.72 -2.87 -6.12
N ILE A 101 -14.63 -3.61 -5.85
CA ILE A 101 -13.37 -3.41 -6.60
C ILE A 101 -13.58 -3.65 -8.10
N LYS A 102 -14.48 -4.58 -8.46
CA LYS A 102 -14.83 -4.84 -9.85
C LYS A 102 -15.47 -3.61 -10.50
N ASP A 103 -16.43 -2.99 -9.82
CA ASP A 103 -17.09 -1.78 -10.33
C ASP A 103 -16.09 -0.63 -10.51
N LEU A 104 -15.14 -0.45 -9.57
CA LEU A 104 -14.07 0.53 -9.71
C LEU A 104 -13.18 0.26 -10.91
N ILE A 105 -12.75 -0.98 -11.10
CA ILE A 105 -11.91 -1.36 -12.24
C ILE A 105 -12.64 -1.13 -13.58
N GLU A 106 -13.93 -1.45 -13.65
CA GLU A 106 -14.74 -1.21 -14.84
C GLU A 106 -14.92 0.30 -15.12
N GLU A 107 -14.99 1.10 -14.07
CA GLU A 107 -15.28 2.54 -14.14
C GLU A 107 -14.05 3.41 -14.42
N ILE A 108 -12.89 3.11 -13.79
CA ILE A 108 -11.68 3.95 -13.85
C ILE A 108 -10.43 3.21 -14.36
N GLY A 109 -10.54 1.91 -14.60
CA GLY A 109 -9.44 1.06 -15.05
C GLY A 109 -8.56 0.53 -13.91
N VAL A 110 -7.78 -0.49 -14.24
CA VAL A 110 -6.91 -1.20 -13.27
C VAL A 110 -5.82 -0.27 -12.73
N ASP A 111 -5.17 0.50 -13.60
CA ASP A 111 -4.01 1.34 -13.23
C ASP A 111 -4.42 2.41 -12.22
N ALA A 112 -5.51 3.14 -12.49
CA ALA A 112 -6.00 4.17 -11.58
C ALA A 112 -6.45 3.56 -10.25
N THR A 113 -7.21 2.46 -10.28
CA THR A 113 -7.66 1.76 -9.07
C THR A 113 -6.47 1.37 -8.20
N ARG A 114 -5.49 0.66 -8.74
CA ARG A 114 -4.29 0.22 -8.01
C ARG A 114 -3.48 1.39 -7.48
N TYR A 115 -3.23 2.39 -8.32
CA TYR A 115 -2.41 3.54 -7.95
C TYR A 115 -3.00 4.31 -6.77
N PHE A 116 -4.29 4.64 -6.82
CA PHE A 116 -4.95 5.39 -5.75
C PHE A 116 -4.89 4.63 -4.43
N PHE A 117 -5.19 3.33 -4.41
CA PHE A 117 -5.12 2.52 -3.18
C PHE A 117 -3.71 2.45 -2.59
N VAL A 118 -2.67 2.33 -3.42
CA VAL A 118 -1.29 2.24 -2.92
C VAL A 118 -0.62 3.60 -2.73
N SER A 119 -1.26 4.71 -3.10
CA SER A 119 -0.67 6.05 -3.00
C SER A 119 -0.65 6.61 -1.58
N LYS A 120 -1.38 5.99 -0.66
CA LYS A 120 -1.43 6.37 0.76
C LYS A 120 -0.85 5.26 1.62
N ALA A 121 -0.30 5.63 2.77
CA ALA A 121 0.10 4.64 3.75
C ALA A 121 -1.12 3.85 4.24
N ALA A 122 -0.97 2.55 4.45
CA ALA A 122 -2.05 1.66 4.85
C ALA A 122 -2.75 2.11 6.15
N ASN A 123 -2.01 2.71 7.06
CA ASN A 123 -2.50 3.21 8.35
C ASN A 123 -3.06 4.64 8.29
N THR A 124 -3.23 5.21 7.09
CA THR A 124 -3.77 6.57 6.92
C THR A 124 -5.17 6.50 6.31
N PRO A 125 -6.21 7.01 6.98
CA PRO A 125 -7.53 7.16 6.37
C PRO A 125 -7.44 8.06 5.14
N PHE A 126 -8.13 7.72 4.06
CA PHE A 126 -8.17 8.60 2.90
C PHE A 126 -9.50 8.56 2.16
N ASP A 127 -9.74 9.62 1.40
CA ASP A 127 -10.89 9.76 0.53
C ASP A 127 -10.48 9.35 -0.89
N PHE A 128 -11.15 8.31 -1.40
CA PHE A 128 -10.98 7.87 -2.79
C PHE A 128 -12.01 8.59 -3.65
N ASP A 129 -11.57 9.62 -4.38
CA ASP A 129 -12.45 10.38 -5.27
C ASP A 129 -12.46 9.78 -6.68
N ILE A 130 -13.61 9.19 -7.05
CA ILE A 130 -13.83 8.56 -8.35
C ILE A 130 -13.79 9.61 -9.47
N GLY A 131 -14.34 10.80 -9.24
CA GLY A 131 -14.32 11.90 -10.21
C GLY A 131 -12.90 12.35 -10.51
N LEU A 132 -12.08 12.53 -9.48
CA LEU A 132 -10.65 12.83 -9.65
C LEU A 132 -9.93 11.70 -10.40
N ALA A 133 -10.18 10.45 -10.04
CA ALA A 133 -9.54 9.29 -10.68
C ALA A 133 -9.87 9.16 -12.18
N LYS A 134 -11.03 9.66 -12.62
CA LYS A 134 -11.43 9.74 -14.04
C LYS A 134 -10.86 10.93 -14.78
N SER A 135 -10.49 11.99 -14.08
CA SER A 135 -10.11 13.25 -14.70
C SER A 135 -8.81 13.11 -15.51
N LYS A 136 -8.78 13.74 -16.69
CA LYS A 136 -7.59 13.87 -17.53
C LYS A 136 -6.91 15.22 -17.26
N SER A 137 -6.54 15.46 -16.01
CA SER A 137 -5.95 16.71 -15.56
C SER A 137 -4.68 16.46 -14.74
N ASN A 138 -3.88 17.49 -14.56
CA ASN A 138 -2.66 17.41 -13.75
C ASN A 138 -2.94 17.16 -12.25
N GLU A 139 -4.19 17.32 -11.81
CA GLU A 139 -4.61 17.02 -10.44
C GLU A 139 -4.74 15.51 -10.22
N ASN A 140 -5.03 14.73 -11.28
CA ASN A 140 -5.04 13.29 -11.22
C ASN A 140 -3.60 12.74 -11.24
N PRO A 141 -3.11 12.15 -10.14
CA PRO A 141 -1.73 11.72 -10.05
C PRO A 141 -1.39 10.59 -11.04
N VAL A 142 -2.35 9.75 -11.39
CA VAL A 142 -2.16 8.67 -12.38
C VAL A 142 -1.95 9.28 -13.75
N TYR A 143 -2.87 10.15 -14.16
CA TYR A 143 -2.79 10.84 -15.44
C TYR A 143 -1.48 11.63 -15.57
N TYR A 144 -1.09 12.34 -14.51
CA TYR A 144 0.13 13.12 -14.49
C TYR A 144 1.39 12.27 -14.68
N ALA A 145 1.48 11.13 -14.01
CA ALA A 145 2.59 10.19 -14.16
C ALA A 145 2.62 9.57 -15.57
N GLN A 146 1.46 9.13 -16.09
CA GLN A 146 1.34 8.57 -17.44
C GLN A 146 1.67 9.61 -18.51
N TYR A 147 1.23 10.85 -18.34
CA TYR A 147 1.55 11.95 -19.25
C TYR A 147 3.06 12.23 -19.29
N ALA A 148 3.73 12.29 -18.13
CA ALA A 148 5.17 12.47 -18.08
C ALA A 148 5.91 11.35 -18.82
N HIS A 149 5.50 10.09 -18.62
CA HIS A 149 6.07 8.95 -19.33
C HIS A 149 5.85 9.05 -20.85
N ALA A 150 4.64 9.32 -21.29
CA ALA A 150 4.32 9.47 -22.71
C ALA A 150 5.14 10.58 -23.37
N ARG A 151 5.34 11.70 -22.65
CA ARG A 151 6.19 12.82 -23.10
C ARG A 151 7.65 12.39 -23.27
N MET A 152 8.21 11.66 -22.30
CA MET A 152 9.59 11.15 -22.40
C MET A 152 9.74 10.17 -23.58
N CYS A 153 8.78 9.28 -23.79
CA CYS A 153 8.75 8.41 -24.96
C CYS A 153 8.73 9.18 -26.28
N SER A 154 7.95 10.27 -26.35
CA SER A 154 7.89 11.14 -27.53
C SER A 154 9.22 11.84 -27.80
N ILE A 155 9.89 12.34 -26.76
CA ILE A 155 11.22 12.96 -26.87
C ILE A 155 12.24 11.94 -27.40
N LYS A 156 12.25 10.71 -26.85
CA LYS A 156 13.13 9.64 -27.38
C LYS A 156 12.88 9.34 -28.85
N ALA A 157 11.61 9.24 -29.24
CA ALA A 157 11.24 8.98 -30.63
C ALA A 157 11.66 10.12 -31.58
N GLN A 158 11.57 11.38 -31.14
CA GLN A 158 12.01 12.54 -31.91
C GLN A 158 13.54 12.59 -32.03
N ALA A 159 14.28 12.32 -30.95
CA ALA A 159 15.73 12.23 -30.96
C ALA A 159 16.22 11.18 -31.96
N ALA A 160 15.61 9.99 -31.95
CA ALA A 160 15.94 8.93 -32.91
C ALA A 160 15.68 9.34 -34.36
N LYS A 161 14.56 10.03 -34.65
CA LYS A 161 14.27 10.55 -36.00
C LYS A 161 15.24 11.63 -36.45
N ALA A 162 15.79 12.40 -35.52
CA ALA A 162 16.77 13.45 -35.78
C ALA A 162 18.23 12.91 -35.79
N ASN A 163 18.43 11.59 -35.67
CA ASN A 163 19.74 10.93 -35.55
C ASN A 163 20.59 11.53 -34.41
N ILE A 164 19.95 11.89 -33.29
CA ILE A 164 20.64 12.34 -32.09
C ILE A 164 20.93 11.11 -31.24
N ASP A 165 22.23 10.79 -31.09
CA ASP A 165 22.69 9.71 -30.24
C ASP A 165 22.88 10.15 -28.77
N TYR A 166 22.87 9.18 -27.89
CA TYR A 166 23.23 9.40 -26.49
C TYR A 166 24.72 9.69 -26.38
N SER A 167 25.08 10.58 -25.48
CA SER A 167 26.45 10.87 -25.14
C SER A 167 26.75 10.40 -23.71
N ASP A 168 27.93 9.77 -23.54
CA ASP A 168 28.44 9.42 -22.21
C ASP A 168 29.16 10.61 -21.53
N LYS A 169 29.03 11.81 -22.10
CA LYS A 169 29.63 13.04 -21.55
C LYS A 169 28.58 13.74 -20.69
N TYR A 170 28.71 13.57 -19.39
CA TYR A 170 27.80 14.15 -18.39
C TYR A 170 28.32 15.48 -17.80
N ASP A 171 29.48 15.94 -18.19
CA ASP A 171 30.12 17.18 -17.75
C ASP A 171 29.34 18.44 -18.15
N LEU A 172 28.46 18.33 -19.15
CA LEU A 172 27.56 19.40 -19.57
C LEU A 172 26.28 19.51 -18.73
N LEU A 173 25.98 18.55 -17.86
CA LEU A 173 24.82 18.58 -16.97
C LEU A 173 25.10 19.48 -15.76
N VAL A 174 25.13 20.79 -15.98
CA VAL A 174 25.48 21.81 -14.98
C VAL A 174 24.25 22.58 -14.46
N ASN A 175 23.12 22.47 -15.14
CA ASN A 175 21.91 23.17 -14.72
C ASN A 175 21.38 22.56 -13.40
N PRO A 176 21.00 23.40 -12.40
CA PRO A 176 20.49 22.90 -11.13
C PRO A 176 19.30 21.95 -11.25
N LYS A 177 18.43 22.13 -12.26
CA LYS A 177 17.28 21.23 -12.51
C LYS A 177 17.72 19.85 -13.00
N GLU A 178 18.75 19.81 -13.88
CA GLU A 178 19.34 18.55 -14.36
C GLU A 178 19.99 17.79 -13.21
N ILE A 179 20.76 18.51 -12.38
CA ILE A 179 21.41 17.92 -11.19
C ILE A 179 20.36 17.39 -10.22
N GLU A 180 19.26 18.11 -9.99
CA GLU A 180 18.17 17.67 -9.12
C GLU A 180 17.52 16.40 -9.67
N LEU A 181 17.26 16.31 -10.96
CA LEU A 181 16.71 15.13 -11.62
C LEU A 181 17.65 13.91 -11.48
N VAL A 182 18.95 14.08 -11.76
CA VAL A 182 19.94 13.01 -11.64
C VAL A 182 20.03 12.49 -10.19
N LYS A 183 20.06 13.39 -9.21
CA LYS A 183 20.05 13.02 -7.79
C LYS A 183 18.80 12.21 -7.44
N HIS A 184 17.62 12.66 -7.89
CA HIS A 184 16.37 11.95 -7.63
C HIS A 184 16.36 10.55 -8.28
N ILE A 185 16.86 10.41 -9.51
CA ILE A 185 16.99 9.10 -10.17
C ILE A 185 17.89 8.16 -9.34
N ASN A 186 19.00 8.67 -8.81
CA ASN A 186 19.94 7.88 -8.00
C ASN A 186 19.32 7.36 -6.67
N GLU A 187 18.30 8.04 -6.14
CA GLU A 187 17.58 7.63 -4.93
C GLU A 187 16.68 6.41 -5.15
N PHE A 188 16.36 6.05 -6.40
CA PHE A 188 15.36 5.02 -6.71
C PHE A 188 15.64 3.68 -6.03
N ARG A 189 16.89 3.23 -6.04
CA ARG A 189 17.29 1.98 -5.39
C ARG A 189 16.94 1.98 -3.90
N ASN A 190 17.24 3.07 -3.21
CA ASN A 190 16.97 3.19 -1.77
C ASN A 190 15.48 3.25 -1.48
N VAL A 191 14.69 3.91 -2.34
CA VAL A 191 13.22 3.95 -2.23
C VAL A 191 12.62 2.56 -2.37
N ILE A 192 13.10 1.75 -3.32
CA ILE A 192 12.63 0.37 -3.50
C ILE A 192 12.96 -0.49 -2.28
N ILE A 193 14.21 -0.45 -1.80
CA ILE A 193 14.66 -1.22 -0.64
C ILE A 193 13.83 -0.85 0.60
N ASP A 194 13.71 0.44 0.89
CA ASP A 194 12.95 0.92 2.04
C ASP A 194 11.46 0.57 1.93
N SER A 195 10.87 0.70 0.73
CA SER A 195 9.48 0.33 0.49
C SER A 195 9.23 -1.16 0.70
N ALA A 196 10.17 -2.01 0.29
CA ALA A 196 10.06 -3.45 0.45
C ALA A 196 10.21 -3.87 1.93
N ILE A 197 11.24 -3.39 2.61
CA ILE A 197 11.50 -3.73 4.02
C ILE A 197 10.33 -3.29 4.92
N ASN A 198 9.83 -2.07 4.70
CA ASN A 198 8.78 -1.48 5.54
C ASN A 198 7.36 -1.72 5.02
N ARG A 199 7.17 -2.44 3.92
CA ARG A 199 5.88 -2.67 3.27
C ARG A 199 5.11 -1.37 3.00
N THR A 200 5.82 -0.36 2.47
CA THR A 200 5.31 1.01 2.25
C THR A 200 5.26 1.38 0.76
N PRO A 201 4.37 0.77 -0.05
CA PRO A 201 4.33 1.00 -1.50
C PRO A 201 4.01 2.46 -1.89
N HIS A 202 3.38 3.23 -1.00
CA HIS A 202 3.14 4.66 -1.22
C HIS A 202 4.42 5.50 -1.42
N LYS A 203 5.56 5.05 -0.91
CA LYS A 203 6.85 5.72 -1.16
C LYS A 203 7.26 5.65 -2.64
N ILE A 204 6.91 4.55 -3.33
CA ILE A 204 7.16 4.39 -4.76
C ILE A 204 6.27 5.34 -5.56
N THR A 205 4.98 5.46 -5.23
CA THR A 205 4.09 6.40 -5.90
C THR A 205 4.51 7.84 -5.69
N ASN A 206 4.96 8.21 -4.48
CA ASN A 206 5.50 9.53 -4.18
C ASN A 206 6.76 9.82 -4.99
N TYR A 207 7.67 8.84 -5.08
CA TYR A 207 8.87 8.93 -5.90
C TYR A 207 8.52 9.17 -7.37
N VAL A 208 7.58 8.41 -7.94
CA VAL A 208 7.12 8.57 -9.34
C VAL A 208 6.50 9.94 -9.57
N GLN A 209 5.68 10.46 -8.64
CA GLN A 209 5.13 11.81 -8.75
C GLN A 209 6.23 12.88 -8.78
N ARG A 210 7.21 12.76 -7.91
CA ARG A 210 8.34 13.69 -7.89
C ARG A 210 9.17 13.60 -9.16
N LEU A 211 9.44 12.40 -9.66
CA LEU A 211 10.13 12.18 -10.92
C LEU A 211 9.39 12.83 -12.08
N ALA A 212 8.07 12.62 -12.19
CA ALA A 212 7.23 13.24 -13.20
C ALA A 212 7.28 14.77 -13.15
N GLN A 213 7.26 15.36 -11.94
CA GLN A 213 7.42 16.81 -11.75
C GLN A 213 8.77 17.31 -12.24
N LEU A 214 9.86 16.60 -11.95
CA LEU A 214 11.20 16.98 -12.36
C LEU A 214 11.38 16.90 -13.88
N CYS A 215 10.82 15.85 -14.51
CA CYS A 215 10.84 15.67 -15.96
C CYS A 215 10.03 16.72 -16.73
N ASN A 216 9.04 17.35 -16.09
CA ASN A 216 8.15 18.34 -16.74
C ASN A 216 8.59 19.79 -16.53
N ARG A 217 9.65 20.05 -15.77
CA ARG A 217 10.23 21.38 -15.53
C ARG A 217 11.19 21.81 -16.64
#